data_fa242333e0e8e2043502557727fa4240
#
_entry.id   fa242333e0e8e2043502557727fa4240
#
_cell.length_a   1.000
_cell.length_b   1.000
_cell.length_c   1.000
_cell.angle_alpha   90.00
_cell.angle_beta   90.00
_cell.angle_gamma   90.00
#
_symmetry.space_group_name_H-M   'P 1'
#
loop_
_entity.id
_entity.type
_entity.pdbx_description
1 polymer ?
#
loop_
_entity_poly.entity_id
_entity_poly.type
_entity_poly.pdbx_seq_one_letter_code
_entity_poly.pdbx_strand_id
1 'polypeptide(L)'
;MSKSRLLEIARNNKKHAVAGTMELVDNIVKIPAENYYDPTIWQKEIDLIFKRIPLVLSVSNEIPNPGDYKAMDVVGVPVLLVRDSNSEIKAFLNACSHRGSALVENGNGNKKRFSCPYHAWTYDDQGALIGISSAHEFGEIDKSCHSLISLPVLERAGIIWGTLNPKSDLCIESFLSGYDSMLELFDLKNWHVFDQRTVKGPNWKVAYDGYLDLYHLPVLHSETFGSDISNQANYYEWGPHQRVISPYRSPERNGQGKGFDGLDVDEWPMDVLMAGVWTIFPHVSIASFNGGGRSILLSQLMPGETPGESYTNQYYLMEKVPNKKQAEDYVRELFLALSEDSNVKKKLSLKQLVLESQTPGGTNAYVLKELKKN
;
A
#
# COMPACT_ATOMS: atom_id res chain seq x y z
N MET A 1 1.52 -8.85 23.43
CA MET A 1 1.13 -9.87 22.44
C MET A 1 1.90 -9.73 21.13
N SER A 2 1.88 -8.61 20.42
CA SER A 2 2.51 -8.50 19.09
C SER A 2 4.02 -8.72 19.07
N LYS A 3 4.78 -8.11 20.00
CA LYS A 3 6.24 -8.33 20.09
C LYS A 3 6.56 -9.81 20.39
N SER A 4 5.82 -10.47 21.28
CA SER A 4 6.02 -11.90 21.59
C SER A 4 5.84 -12.77 20.36
N ARG A 5 4.86 -12.46 19.48
CA ARG A 5 4.63 -13.17 18.22
C ARG A 5 5.78 -12.94 17.23
N LEU A 6 6.32 -11.72 17.14
CA LEU A 6 7.51 -11.45 16.30
C LEU A 6 8.72 -12.26 16.75
N LEU A 7 8.96 -12.33 18.07
CA LEU A 7 10.07 -13.11 18.63
C LEU A 7 9.91 -14.62 18.36
N GLU A 8 8.70 -15.14 18.49
CA GLU A 8 8.38 -16.53 18.14
C GLU A 8 8.69 -16.81 16.66
N ILE A 9 8.22 -15.96 15.76
CA ILE A 9 8.47 -16.03 14.31
C ILE A 9 9.98 -15.98 14.03
N ALA A 10 10.70 -15.06 14.67
CA ALA A 10 12.15 -14.92 14.49
C ALA A 10 12.92 -16.14 14.95
N ARG A 11 12.54 -16.74 16.10
CA ARG A 11 13.15 -18.00 16.61
C ARG A 11 12.89 -19.16 15.66
N ASN A 12 11.66 -19.30 15.14
CA ASN A 12 11.33 -20.34 14.18
C ASN A 12 12.15 -20.17 12.88
N ASN A 13 12.24 -18.95 12.37
CA ASN A 13 13.01 -18.64 11.16
C ASN A 13 14.52 -18.91 11.37
N LYS A 14 15.08 -18.50 12.51
CA LYS A 14 16.49 -18.78 12.90
C LYS A 14 16.76 -20.31 12.97
N LYS A 15 15.82 -21.08 13.54
CA LYS A 15 15.91 -22.55 13.58
C LYS A 15 15.99 -23.14 12.17
N HIS A 16 15.14 -22.71 11.25
CA HIS A 16 15.17 -23.17 9.85
C HIS A 16 16.46 -22.76 9.14
N ALA A 17 16.92 -21.52 9.34
CA ALA A 17 18.17 -21.03 8.76
C ALA A 17 19.40 -21.85 9.22
N VAL A 18 19.48 -22.16 10.52
CA VAL A 18 20.59 -22.95 11.09
C VAL A 18 20.54 -24.41 10.60
N ALA A 19 19.34 -24.99 10.52
CA ALA A 19 19.15 -26.37 10.07
C ALA A 19 19.23 -26.54 8.56
N GLY A 20 19.21 -25.45 7.76
CA GLY A 20 19.10 -25.51 6.32
C GLY A 20 17.77 -26.12 5.83
N THR A 21 16.70 -25.93 6.59
CA THR A 21 15.37 -26.48 6.33
C THR A 21 14.35 -25.37 6.11
N MET A 22 13.17 -25.74 5.63
CA MET A 22 12.00 -24.88 5.51
C MET A 22 10.73 -25.68 5.80
N GLU A 23 9.64 -25.00 6.07
CA GLU A 23 8.34 -25.64 6.14
C GLU A 23 7.88 -26.02 4.74
N LEU A 24 7.49 -27.28 4.56
CA LEU A 24 7.02 -27.81 3.29
C LEU A 24 5.57 -28.30 3.46
N VAL A 25 4.81 -28.18 2.39
CA VAL A 25 3.49 -28.83 2.26
C VAL A 25 3.65 -30.25 1.71
N ASP A 26 2.72 -31.13 2.05
CA ASP A 26 2.79 -32.55 1.66
C ASP A 26 2.66 -32.75 0.14
N ASN A 27 1.93 -31.87 -0.53
CA ASN A 27 1.61 -32.03 -1.95
C ASN A 27 1.76 -30.70 -2.73
N ILE A 28 2.12 -30.81 -3.98
CA ILE A 28 2.11 -29.70 -4.92
C ILE A 28 0.66 -29.34 -5.27
N VAL A 29 0.29 -28.09 -5.05
CA VAL A 29 -1.01 -27.54 -5.45
C VAL A 29 -0.91 -27.06 -6.89
N LYS A 30 -1.86 -27.47 -7.73
CA LYS A 30 -2.01 -26.99 -9.12
C LYS A 30 -3.17 -26.02 -9.18
N ILE A 31 -2.91 -24.81 -9.64
CA ILE A 31 -3.92 -23.78 -9.83
C ILE A 31 -4.28 -23.76 -11.33
N PRO A 32 -5.56 -23.93 -11.70
CA PRO A 32 -5.99 -23.81 -13.08
C PRO A 32 -5.67 -22.43 -13.66
N ALA A 33 -5.11 -22.38 -14.85
CA ALA A 33 -4.72 -21.13 -15.51
C ALA A 33 -5.93 -20.21 -15.77
N GLU A 34 -7.11 -20.78 -15.94
CA GLU A 34 -8.39 -20.07 -16.12
C GLU A 34 -8.64 -19.06 -15.00
N ASN A 35 -8.17 -19.33 -13.78
CA ASN A 35 -8.28 -18.40 -12.66
C ASN A 35 -7.65 -17.03 -12.92
N TYR A 36 -6.72 -16.93 -13.87
CA TYR A 36 -5.98 -15.71 -14.18
C TYR A 36 -6.50 -14.96 -15.42
N TYR A 37 -7.29 -15.60 -16.30
CA TYR A 37 -7.72 -14.96 -17.53
C TYR A 37 -9.23 -15.07 -17.84
N ASP A 38 -9.99 -15.90 -17.12
CA ASP A 38 -11.43 -16.06 -17.36
C ASP A 38 -12.19 -14.79 -16.91
N PRO A 39 -12.93 -14.11 -17.83
CA PRO A 39 -13.66 -12.90 -17.49
C PRO A 39 -14.76 -13.11 -16.45
N THR A 40 -15.35 -14.32 -16.41
CA THR A 40 -16.43 -14.65 -15.46
C THR A 40 -15.87 -14.78 -14.03
N ILE A 41 -14.70 -15.39 -13.89
CA ILE A 41 -13.99 -15.47 -12.61
C ILE A 41 -13.57 -14.07 -12.17
N TRP A 42 -12.97 -13.30 -13.07
CA TRP A 42 -12.56 -11.92 -12.81
C TRP A 42 -13.74 -11.05 -12.35
N GLN A 43 -14.89 -11.13 -13.02
CA GLN A 43 -16.07 -10.36 -12.62
C GLN A 43 -16.55 -10.74 -11.21
N LYS A 44 -16.52 -12.04 -10.87
CA LYS A 44 -16.83 -12.49 -9.51
C LYS A 44 -15.85 -11.95 -8.48
N GLU A 45 -14.57 -11.86 -8.80
CA GLU A 45 -13.56 -11.27 -7.93
C GLU A 45 -13.83 -9.78 -7.68
N ILE A 46 -14.17 -9.03 -8.73
CA ILE A 46 -14.58 -7.64 -8.60
C ILE A 46 -15.77 -7.50 -7.63
N ASP A 47 -16.81 -8.30 -7.84
CA ASP A 47 -18.08 -8.13 -7.11
C ASP A 47 -18.03 -8.73 -5.70
N LEU A 48 -17.35 -9.88 -5.50
CA LEU A 48 -17.36 -10.63 -4.25
C LEU A 48 -16.13 -10.40 -3.38
N ILE A 49 -15.05 -9.86 -3.94
CA ILE A 49 -13.83 -9.50 -3.20
C ILE A 49 -13.73 -7.98 -3.13
N PHE A 50 -13.36 -7.31 -4.21
CA PHE A 50 -13.01 -5.89 -4.17
C PHE A 50 -14.17 -4.97 -3.76
N LYS A 51 -15.39 -5.23 -4.22
CA LYS A 51 -16.58 -4.43 -3.83
C LYS A 51 -17.23 -4.86 -2.53
N ARG A 52 -16.78 -5.95 -1.92
CA ARG A 52 -17.44 -6.52 -0.75
C ARG A 52 -16.62 -6.46 0.53
N ILE A 53 -15.35 -6.86 0.49
CA ILE A 53 -14.52 -6.93 1.69
C ILE A 53 -13.77 -5.61 1.96
N PRO A 54 -13.25 -5.39 3.18
CA PRO A 54 -12.45 -4.22 3.48
C PRO A 54 -11.19 -4.16 2.63
N LEU A 55 -10.91 -2.99 2.08
CA LEU A 55 -9.73 -2.66 1.29
C LEU A 55 -8.88 -1.63 2.03
N VAL A 56 -7.59 -1.57 1.73
CA VAL A 56 -6.75 -0.43 2.05
C VAL A 56 -7.04 0.67 1.03
N LEU A 57 -7.56 1.81 1.47
CA LEU A 57 -7.91 2.93 0.60
C LEU A 57 -6.78 3.95 0.51
N SER A 58 -6.05 4.17 1.61
CA SER A 58 -4.95 5.14 1.67
C SER A 58 -4.05 4.87 2.87
N VAL A 59 -2.95 5.60 2.97
CA VAL A 59 -2.16 5.75 4.20
C VAL A 59 -2.53 7.06 4.90
N SER A 60 -2.49 7.07 6.23
CA SER A 60 -2.89 8.25 7.04
C SER A 60 -2.13 9.53 6.69
N ASN A 61 -0.87 9.35 6.25
CA ASN A 61 0.04 10.44 5.91
C ASN A 61 -0.34 11.22 4.64
N GLU A 62 -1.24 10.70 3.80
CA GLU A 62 -1.72 11.42 2.63
C GLU A 62 -2.78 12.48 2.97
N ILE A 63 -3.49 12.30 4.11
CA ILE A 63 -4.54 13.21 4.58
C ILE A 63 -4.40 13.44 6.11
N PRO A 64 -3.27 14.04 6.56
CA PRO A 64 -2.93 14.14 7.99
C PRO A 64 -3.69 15.22 8.76
N ASN A 65 -4.16 16.28 8.09
CA ASN A 65 -4.70 17.48 8.76
C ASN A 65 -6.21 17.60 8.56
N PRO A 66 -6.94 18.21 9.50
CA PRO A 66 -8.35 18.54 9.31
C PRO A 66 -8.60 19.32 8.01
N GLY A 67 -9.59 18.87 7.25
CA GLY A 67 -9.93 19.38 5.93
C GLY A 67 -9.19 18.71 4.78
N ASP A 68 -8.12 17.95 5.03
CA ASP A 68 -7.48 17.18 3.99
C ASP A 68 -8.44 16.14 3.43
N TYR A 69 -8.42 15.96 2.11
CA TYR A 69 -9.22 14.96 1.43
C TYR A 69 -8.42 14.25 0.34
N LYS A 70 -8.86 13.04 0.01
CA LYS A 70 -8.42 12.28 -1.15
C LYS A 70 -9.62 11.74 -1.90
N ALA A 71 -9.71 12.07 -3.17
CA ALA A 71 -10.71 11.50 -4.08
C ALA A 71 -10.04 10.54 -5.06
N MET A 72 -10.66 9.39 -5.28
CA MET A 72 -10.15 8.34 -6.15
C MET A 72 -11.26 7.46 -6.70
N ASP A 73 -10.99 6.82 -7.82
CA ASP A 73 -11.78 5.69 -8.28
C ASP A 73 -11.17 4.39 -7.73
N VAL A 74 -11.99 3.56 -7.13
CA VAL A 74 -11.60 2.25 -6.61
C VAL A 74 -12.50 1.20 -7.25
N VAL A 75 -12.00 0.52 -8.27
CA VAL A 75 -12.71 -0.54 -9.00
C VAL A 75 -14.07 -0.05 -9.53
N GLY A 76 -14.07 1.17 -10.12
CA GLY A 76 -15.27 1.80 -10.68
C GLY A 76 -16.19 2.43 -9.62
N VAL A 77 -15.78 2.52 -8.35
CA VAL A 77 -16.53 3.21 -7.30
C VAL A 77 -15.82 4.51 -6.96
N PRO A 78 -16.47 5.69 -7.14
CA PRO A 78 -15.88 6.96 -6.79
C PRO A 78 -15.89 7.15 -5.27
N VAL A 79 -14.71 7.21 -4.66
CA VAL A 79 -14.52 7.35 -3.21
C VAL A 79 -13.96 8.72 -2.87
N LEU A 80 -14.52 9.35 -1.82
CA LEU A 80 -14.01 10.56 -1.21
C LEU A 80 -13.67 10.28 0.26
N LEU A 81 -12.38 10.30 0.60
CA LEU A 81 -11.90 10.29 1.97
C LEU A 81 -11.74 11.72 2.47
N VAL A 82 -12.13 11.99 3.70
CA VAL A 82 -12.02 13.31 4.33
C VAL A 82 -11.49 13.15 5.75
N ARG A 83 -10.49 13.94 6.12
CA ARG A 83 -10.14 14.16 7.53
C ARG A 83 -11.03 15.27 8.06
N ASP A 84 -11.98 14.94 8.89
CA ASP A 84 -12.93 15.91 9.42
C ASP A 84 -12.31 16.89 10.43
N SER A 85 -13.09 17.85 10.87
CA SER A 85 -12.67 18.85 11.85
C SER A 85 -12.31 18.30 13.23
N ASN A 86 -12.72 17.05 13.54
CA ASN A 86 -12.35 16.32 14.75
C ASN A 86 -11.11 15.43 14.56
N SER A 87 -10.46 15.52 13.41
CA SER A 87 -9.33 14.66 13.02
C SER A 87 -9.72 13.18 12.82
N GLU A 88 -10.99 12.88 12.61
CA GLU A 88 -11.48 11.54 12.26
C GLU A 88 -11.54 11.36 10.75
N ILE A 89 -11.32 10.13 10.29
CA ILE A 89 -11.51 9.79 8.87
C ILE A 89 -12.97 9.50 8.58
N LYS A 90 -13.48 10.13 7.55
CA LYS A 90 -14.79 9.85 6.94
C LYS A 90 -14.59 9.38 5.51
N ALA A 91 -15.47 8.52 5.04
CA ALA A 91 -15.48 8.06 3.65
C ALA A 91 -16.89 8.19 3.07
N PHE A 92 -16.97 8.66 1.84
CA PHE A 92 -18.22 8.86 1.13
C PHE A 92 -18.10 8.38 -0.32
N LEU A 93 -19.23 8.10 -0.95
CA LEU A 93 -19.28 8.11 -2.40
C LEU A 93 -19.05 9.55 -2.88
N ASN A 94 -18.09 9.76 -3.76
CA ASN A 94 -17.81 11.06 -4.39
C ASN A 94 -18.90 11.38 -5.44
N ALA A 95 -20.14 11.49 -4.99
CA ALA A 95 -21.31 11.69 -5.82
C ALA A 95 -22.35 12.58 -5.14
N CYS A 96 -22.68 13.69 -5.76
CA CYS A 96 -23.71 14.61 -5.27
C CYS A 96 -25.07 13.92 -5.21
N SER A 97 -25.78 14.01 -4.07
CA SER A 97 -27.10 13.41 -3.85
C SER A 97 -28.20 13.98 -4.77
N HIS A 98 -27.93 15.11 -5.45
CA HIS A 98 -28.88 15.67 -6.42
C HIS A 98 -28.92 14.86 -7.73
N ARG A 99 -27.79 14.72 -8.43
CA ARG A 99 -27.72 14.07 -9.76
C ARG A 99 -26.45 13.24 -9.97
N GLY A 100 -25.75 12.85 -8.92
CA GLY A 100 -24.60 11.95 -9.01
C GLY A 100 -23.29 12.56 -9.56
N SER A 101 -23.24 13.88 -9.80
CA SER A 101 -22.01 14.52 -10.24
C SER A 101 -20.92 14.40 -9.17
N ALA A 102 -19.69 14.11 -9.56
CA ALA A 102 -18.55 14.14 -8.66
C ALA A 102 -18.40 15.52 -8.00
N LEU A 103 -18.11 15.54 -6.71
CA LEU A 103 -17.92 16.78 -5.92
C LEU A 103 -16.53 17.36 -6.14
N VAL A 104 -15.55 16.52 -6.32
CA VAL A 104 -14.16 16.86 -6.59
C VAL A 104 -13.57 15.87 -7.60
N GLU A 105 -12.59 16.32 -8.36
CA GLU A 105 -11.79 15.46 -9.23
C GLU A 105 -10.88 14.56 -8.39
N ASN A 106 -10.44 13.44 -8.98
CA ASN A 106 -9.46 12.55 -8.34
C ASN A 106 -8.19 13.31 -7.99
N GLY A 107 -7.67 13.06 -6.79
CA GLY A 107 -6.48 13.72 -6.25
C GLY A 107 -6.67 14.11 -4.79
N ASN A 108 -5.69 14.84 -4.28
CA ASN A 108 -5.65 15.29 -2.88
C ASN A 108 -5.86 16.81 -2.80
N GLY A 109 -6.39 17.27 -1.68
CA GLY A 109 -6.53 18.69 -1.41
C GLY A 109 -6.98 18.95 0.03
N ASN A 110 -7.26 20.23 0.33
CA ASN A 110 -7.78 20.63 1.63
C ASN A 110 -9.03 21.51 1.44
N LYS A 111 -10.17 21.09 1.98
CA LYS A 111 -11.45 21.80 1.94
C LYS A 111 -12.26 21.50 3.18
N LYS A 112 -12.92 22.52 3.73
CA LYS A 112 -13.90 22.37 4.81
C LYS A 112 -15.32 22.11 4.32
N ARG A 113 -15.57 22.31 3.03
CA ARG A 113 -16.88 22.16 2.39
C ARG A 113 -16.71 21.70 0.96
N PHE A 114 -17.62 20.88 0.49
CA PHE A 114 -17.63 20.29 -0.85
C PHE A 114 -18.84 20.79 -1.61
N SER A 115 -18.64 21.76 -2.49
CA SER A 115 -19.72 22.28 -3.35
C SER A 115 -19.72 21.56 -4.68
N CYS A 116 -20.85 21.00 -5.08
CA CYS A 116 -21.04 20.33 -6.33
C CYS A 116 -20.81 21.31 -7.50
N PRO A 117 -19.94 21.00 -8.47
CA PRO A 117 -19.65 21.89 -9.59
C PRO A 117 -20.83 22.07 -10.55
N TYR A 118 -21.84 21.20 -10.44
CA TYR A 118 -23.00 21.24 -11.34
C TYR A 118 -24.07 22.24 -10.88
N HIS A 119 -24.55 22.15 -9.60
CA HIS A 119 -25.62 23.03 -9.10
C HIS A 119 -25.34 23.60 -7.71
N ALA A 120 -24.08 23.62 -7.28
CA ALA A 120 -23.63 24.18 -6.02
C ALA A 120 -24.32 23.65 -4.75
N TRP A 121 -24.87 22.42 -4.79
CA TRP A 121 -25.23 21.74 -3.53
C TRP A 121 -23.97 21.53 -2.72
N THR A 122 -23.99 21.97 -1.47
CA THR A 122 -22.78 22.06 -0.64
C THR A 122 -22.91 21.18 0.58
N TYR A 123 -21.89 20.38 0.81
CA TYR A 123 -21.78 19.44 1.92
C TYR A 123 -20.65 19.87 2.86
N ASP A 124 -20.79 19.56 4.14
CA ASP A 124 -19.72 19.70 5.12
C ASP A 124 -18.78 18.48 5.14
N ASP A 125 -17.83 18.48 6.08
CA ASP A 125 -16.86 17.41 6.29
C ASP A 125 -17.46 16.14 6.92
N GLN A 126 -18.72 16.20 7.38
CA GLN A 126 -19.51 15.05 7.86
C GLN A 126 -20.40 14.48 6.75
N GLY A 127 -20.38 15.07 5.55
CA GLY A 127 -21.21 14.69 4.43
C GLY A 127 -22.65 15.23 4.49
N ALA A 128 -22.99 16.05 5.46
CA ALA A 128 -24.32 16.63 5.59
C ALA A 128 -24.54 17.72 4.53
N LEU A 129 -25.73 17.75 3.89
CA LEU A 129 -26.11 18.82 2.97
C LEU A 129 -26.41 20.10 3.75
N ILE A 130 -25.53 21.10 3.64
CA ILE A 130 -25.62 22.36 4.37
C ILE A 130 -26.14 23.53 3.52
N GLY A 131 -26.00 23.46 2.20
CA GLY A 131 -26.40 24.53 1.28
C GLY A 131 -26.98 24.02 -0.03
N ILE A 132 -28.01 24.70 -0.53
CA ILE A 132 -28.62 24.51 -1.83
C ILE A 132 -28.65 25.87 -2.51
N SER A 133 -28.08 25.99 -3.72
CA SER A 133 -28.18 27.21 -4.51
C SER A 133 -29.63 27.42 -4.92
N SER A 134 -30.13 28.65 -4.83
CA SER A 134 -31.54 29.01 -5.15
C SER A 134 -32.55 28.11 -4.44
N ALA A 135 -32.33 27.81 -3.17
CA ALA A 135 -33.17 26.89 -2.39
C ALA A 135 -34.65 27.22 -2.47
N HIS A 136 -35.03 28.52 -2.61
CA HIS A 136 -36.40 29.00 -2.74
C HIS A 136 -37.11 28.49 -4.02
N GLU A 137 -36.37 28.04 -5.00
CA GLU A 137 -36.93 27.49 -6.26
C GLU A 137 -37.31 26.00 -6.12
N PHE A 138 -36.85 25.33 -5.07
CA PHE A 138 -37.11 23.90 -4.83
C PHE A 138 -38.29 23.60 -3.92
N GLY A 139 -38.90 24.64 -3.27
CA GLY A 139 -39.83 24.43 -2.19
C GLY A 139 -39.14 23.93 -0.90
N GLU A 140 -39.89 23.22 -0.05
CA GLU A 140 -39.33 22.66 1.19
C GLU A 140 -38.55 21.37 0.91
N ILE A 141 -37.23 21.40 1.13
CA ILE A 141 -36.34 20.23 1.03
C ILE A 141 -35.82 19.89 2.42
N ASP A 142 -36.06 18.66 2.85
CA ASP A 142 -35.39 18.11 4.03
C ASP A 142 -33.94 17.76 3.67
N LYS A 143 -33.01 18.62 4.06
CA LYS A 143 -31.58 18.44 3.80
C LYS A 143 -31.02 17.18 4.44
N SER A 144 -31.59 16.68 5.54
CA SER A 144 -31.12 15.48 6.22
C SER A 144 -31.27 14.21 5.36
N CYS A 145 -32.24 14.21 4.45
CA CYS A 145 -32.44 13.11 3.50
C CYS A 145 -31.50 13.14 2.28
N HIS A 146 -30.67 14.20 2.18
CA HIS A 146 -29.81 14.45 1.02
C HIS A 146 -28.31 14.55 1.36
N SER A 147 -27.91 13.95 2.49
CA SER A 147 -26.50 13.80 2.84
C SER A 147 -25.75 12.91 1.83
N LEU A 148 -24.43 13.02 1.80
CA LEU A 148 -23.58 12.08 1.03
C LEU A 148 -23.76 10.66 1.55
N ILE A 149 -23.63 9.70 0.66
CA ILE A 149 -23.66 8.29 1.03
C ILE A 149 -22.34 7.93 1.71
N SER A 150 -22.41 7.62 3.00
CA SER A 150 -21.25 7.20 3.78
C SER A 150 -20.81 5.77 3.43
N LEU A 151 -19.50 5.55 3.41
CA LEU A 151 -18.88 4.24 3.31
C LEU A 151 -18.28 3.85 4.67
N PRO A 152 -18.39 2.58 5.09
CA PRO A 152 -17.69 2.11 6.29
C PRO A 152 -16.19 2.33 6.16
N VAL A 153 -15.59 2.96 7.16
CA VAL A 153 -14.16 3.31 7.18
C VAL A 153 -13.60 3.15 8.57
N LEU A 154 -12.34 2.76 8.66
CA LEU A 154 -11.57 2.62 9.89
C LEU A 154 -10.13 3.05 9.65
N GLU A 155 -9.55 3.81 10.57
CA GLU A 155 -8.12 4.11 10.58
C GLU A 155 -7.43 3.27 11.64
N ARG A 156 -6.45 2.45 11.25
CA ARG A 156 -5.64 1.58 12.11
C ARG A 156 -4.23 1.42 11.55
N ALA A 157 -3.24 1.44 12.44
CA ALA A 157 -1.83 1.21 12.10
C ALA A 157 -1.26 2.18 11.03
N GLY A 158 -1.78 3.41 10.95
CA GLY A 158 -1.39 4.39 9.93
C GLY A 158 -1.95 4.09 8.53
N ILE A 159 -2.96 3.22 8.45
CA ILE A 159 -3.63 2.79 7.22
C ILE A 159 -5.13 3.09 7.34
N ILE A 160 -5.73 3.53 6.24
CA ILE A 160 -7.16 3.80 6.12
C ILE A 160 -7.82 2.65 5.38
N TRP A 161 -8.67 1.94 6.11
CA TRP A 161 -9.43 0.78 5.64
C TRP A 161 -10.86 1.18 5.34
N GLY A 162 -11.46 0.63 4.29
CA GLY A 162 -12.86 0.88 4.00
C GLY A 162 -13.48 -0.17 3.11
N THR A 163 -14.82 -0.23 3.10
CA THR A 163 -15.58 -1.05 2.17
C THR A 163 -16.26 -0.18 1.13
N LEU A 164 -16.35 -0.67 -0.10
CA LEU A 164 -16.99 0.05 -1.21
C LEU A 164 -18.53 -0.08 -1.21
N ASN A 165 -19.06 -0.94 -0.36
CA ASN A 165 -20.49 -1.13 -0.18
C ASN A 165 -20.99 -0.33 1.03
N PRO A 166 -21.83 0.71 0.83
CA PRO A 166 -22.36 1.50 1.95
C PRO A 166 -23.26 0.70 2.90
N LYS A 167 -23.76 -0.46 2.46
CA LYS A 167 -24.59 -1.38 3.26
C LYS A 167 -23.82 -2.60 3.74
N SER A 168 -22.49 -2.53 3.78
CA SER A 168 -21.67 -3.63 4.28
C SER A 168 -21.95 -3.89 5.75
N ASP A 169 -22.20 -5.13 6.07
CA ASP A 169 -22.32 -5.65 7.43
C ASP A 169 -21.00 -6.24 7.96
N LEU A 170 -19.93 -6.17 7.16
CA LEU A 170 -18.62 -6.68 7.53
C LEU A 170 -17.94 -5.74 8.52
N CYS A 171 -17.58 -6.29 9.67
CA CYS A 171 -16.78 -5.59 10.67
C CYS A 171 -15.31 -5.56 10.22
N ILE A 172 -14.78 -4.36 9.99
CA ILE A 172 -13.40 -4.18 9.53
C ILE A 172 -12.41 -4.71 10.57
N GLU A 173 -12.64 -4.47 11.86
CA GLU A 173 -11.79 -4.97 12.95
C GLU A 173 -11.72 -6.50 12.97
N SER A 174 -12.85 -7.16 12.76
CA SER A 174 -12.89 -8.63 12.69
C SER A 174 -12.15 -9.16 11.47
N PHE A 175 -12.24 -8.46 10.33
CA PHE A 175 -11.50 -8.80 9.13
C PHE A 175 -9.99 -8.69 9.33
N LEU A 176 -9.52 -7.70 10.10
CA LEU A 176 -8.10 -7.51 10.40
C LEU A 176 -7.49 -8.65 11.22
N SER A 177 -8.29 -9.41 11.98
CA SER A 177 -7.87 -10.63 12.70
C SER A 177 -6.64 -10.41 13.62
N GLY A 178 -6.46 -9.19 14.15
CA GLY A 178 -5.31 -8.80 14.96
C GLY A 178 -4.03 -8.45 14.18
N TYR A 179 -4.10 -8.48 12.85
CA TYR A 179 -2.98 -8.10 11.99
C TYR A 179 -2.64 -6.61 12.09
N ASP A 180 -3.63 -5.76 12.34
CA ASP A 180 -3.44 -4.34 12.66
C ASP A 180 -2.48 -4.11 13.82
N SER A 181 -2.58 -4.92 14.90
CA SER A 181 -1.65 -4.86 16.03
C SER A 181 -0.21 -5.23 15.67
N MET A 182 0.00 -6.03 14.63
CA MET A 182 1.33 -6.34 14.10
C MET A 182 1.84 -5.18 13.24
N LEU A 183 0.98 -4.63 12.37
CA LEU A 183 1.32 -3.49 11.50
C LEU A 183 1.58 -2.21 12.32
N GLU A 184 0.95 -2.04 13.48
CA GLU A 184 1.15 -0.90 14.38
C GLU A 184 2.61 -0.78 14.86
N LEU A 185 3.36 -1.88 14.86
CA LEU A 185 4.78 -1.88 15.20
C LEU A 185 5.67 -1.17 14.15
N PHE A 186 5.16 -0.90 12.96
CA PHE A 186 5.82 0.00 12.00
C PHE A 186 5.72 1.45 12.41
N ASP A 187 4.65 1.86 13.11
CA ASP A 187 4.33 3.27 13.45
C ASP A 187 4.17 4.16 12.21
N LEU A 188 3.52 3.62 11.16
CA LEU A 188 3.43 4.26 9.83
C LEU A 188 2.83 5.66 9.86
N LYS A 189 1.95 5.99 10.80
CA LYS A 189 1.35 7.32 10.91
C LYS A 189 2.38 8.44 11.12
N ASN A 190 3.56 8.12 11.66
CA ASN A 190 4.66 9.06 11.91
C ASN A 190 5.71 9.05 10.80
N TRP A 191 5.51 8.27 9.75
CA TRP A 191 6.42 8.18 8.62
C TRP A 191 6.09 9.22 7.55
N HIS A 192 6.95 9.37 6.56
CA HIS A 192 6.80 10.32 5.47
C HIS A 192 6.60 9.58 4.15
N VAL A 193 5.59 9.96 3.38
CA VAL A 193 5.48 9.54 1.98
C VAL A 193 6.57 10.26 1.20
N PHE A 194 7.62 9.53 0.86
CA PHE A 194 8.76 10.06 0.13
C PHE A 194 8.47 10.12 -1.36
N ASP A 195 7.78 9.11 -1.87
CA ASP A 195 7.44 8.98 -3.29
C ASP A 195 6.20 8.14 -3.51
N GLN A 196 5.54 8.38 -4.65
CA GLN A 196 4.37 7.67 -5.09
C GLN A 196 4.39 7.48 -6.61
N ARG A 197 4.09 6.27 -7.06
CA ARG A 197 3.95 5.98 -8.49
C ARG A 197 2.86 4.94 -8.74
N THR A 198 2.36 4.90 -9.98
CA THR A 198 1.45 3.86 -10.46
C THR A 198 2.13 3.07 -11.58
N VAL A 199 2.11 1.75 -11.46
CA VAL A 199 2.70 0.83 -12.44
C VAL A 199 1.59 -0.04 -13.02
N LYS A 200 1.55 -0.20 -14.33
CA LYS A 200 0.68 -1.17 -14.99
C LYS A 200 1.27 -2.57 -14.86
N GLY A 201 0.40 -3.55 -14.66
CA GLY A 201 0.79 -4.95 -14.50
C GLY A 201 -0.15 -5.92 -15.24
N PRO A 202 0.16 -7.22 -15.18
CA PRO A 202 -0.70 -8.28 -15.69
C PRO A 202 -1.95 -8.44 -14.80
N ASN A 203 -2.63 -9.59 -14.88
CA ASN A 203 -3.71 -9.93 -13.94
C ASN A 203 -3.30 -9.62 -12.49
N TRP A 204 -4.22 -9.05 -11.69
CA TRP A 204 -3.91 -8.61 -10.33
C TRP A 204 -3.39 -9.73 -9.42
N LYS A 205 -3.83 -11.00 -9.61
CA LYS A 205 -3.34 -12.15 -8.85
C LYS A 205 -1.92 -12.52 -9.26
N VAL A 206 -1.58 -12.45 -10.55
CA VAL A 206 -0.20 -12.67 -11.01
C VAL A 206 0.73 -11.63 -10.41
N ALA A 207 0.30 -10.36 -10.37
CA ALA A 207 1.07 -9.30 -9.73
C ALA A 207 1.17 -9.51 -8.20
N TYR A 208 0.10 -9.98 -7.55
CA TYR A 208 0.08 -10.27 -6.11
C TYR A 208 0.94 -11.49 -5.76
N ASP A 209 0.87 -12.56 -6.56
CA ASP A 209 1.66 -13.78 -6.39
C ASP A 209 3.17 -13.48 -6.38
N GLY A 210 3.61 -12.49 -7.18
CA GLY A 210 5.00 -12.05 -7.20
C GLY A 210 5.52 -11.52 -5.85
N TYR A 211 4.65 -11.01 -4.99
CA TYR A 211 5.02 -10.61 -3.62
C TYR A 211 5.03 -11.78 -2.63
N LEU A 212 4.36 -12.86 -2.95
CA LEU A 212 4.30 -14.08 -2.13
C LEU A 212 5.36 -15.10 -2.52
N ASP A 213 5.86 -15.01 -3.74
CA ASP A 213 6.90 -15.90 -4.27
C ASP A 213 8.29 -15.31 -4.02
N LEU A 214 9.02 -15.86 -3.05
CA LEU A 214 10.43 -15.51 -2.84
C LEU A 214 11.40 -16.35 -3.71
N TYR A 215 10.89 -17.35 -4.43
CA TYR A 215 11.72 -18.25 -5.24
C TYR A 215 12.44 -17.53 -6.38
N HIS A 216 11.84 -16.50 -6.94
CA HIS A 216 12.42 -15.71 -8.03
C HIS A 216 13.54 -14.75 -7.58
N LEU A 217 13.60 -14.39 -6.28
CA LEU A 217 14.49 -13.33 -5.79
C LEU A 217 15.96 -13.56 -6.11
N PRO A 218 16.55 -14.76 -5.88
CA PRO A 218 17.98 -14.99 -6.16
C PRO A 218 18.34 -14.96 -7.64
N VAL A 219 17.36 -15.10 -8.53
CA VAL A 219 17.55 -15.13 -9.99
C VAL A 219 17.22 -13.78 -10.60
N LEU A 220 15.97 -13.32 -10.44
CA LEU A 220 15.48 -12.08 -11.05
C LEU A 220 16.14 -10.82 -10.41
N HIS A 221 16.39 -10.86 -9.11
CA HIS A 221 16.96 -9.74 -8.35
C HIS A 221 18.42 -9.99 -7.94
N SER A 222 19.15 -10.87 -8.66
CA SER A 222 20.52 -11.27 -8.34
C SER A 222 21.51 -10.11 -8.25
N GLU A 223 21.32 -9.07 -9.05
CA GLU A 223 22.18 -7.88 -9.12
C GLU A 223 21.91 -6.86 -7.99
N THR A 224 20.86 -7.06 -7.20
CA THR A 224 20.49 -6.16 -6.11
C THR A 224 20.53 -6.90 -4.76
N PHE A 225 19.38 -7.21 -4.19
CA PHE A 225 19.26 -7.86 -2.88
C PHE A 225 19.10 -9.39 -2.96
N GLY A 226 18.81 -9.93 -4.15
CA GLY A 226 18.46 -11.35 -4.29
C GLY A 226 19.61 -12.30 -4.03
N SER A 227 20.87 -11.87 -4.21
CA SER A 227 22.06 -12.69 -3.90
C SER A 227 22.18 -13.04 -2.42
N ASP A 228 21.64 -12.19 -1.55
CA ASP A 228 21.75 -12.29 -0.10
C ASP A 228 20.53 -12.96 0.56
N ILE A 229 19.44 -13.16 -0.22
CA ILE A 229 18.20 -13.74 0.25
C ILE A 229 18.10 -15.21 -0.22
N SER A 230 17.62 -16.08 0.68
CA SER A 230 17.28 -17.45 0.30
C SER A 230 16.03 -17.45 -0.58
N ASN A 231 15.95 -18.41 -1.52
CA ASN A 231 14.70 -18.68 -2.26
C ASN A 231 13.66 -19.45 -1.45
N GLN A 232 13.94 -19.72 -0.18
CA GLN A 232 13.05 -20.37 0.75
C GLN A 232 12.16 -19.31 1.42
N ALA A 233 10.91 -19.70 1.73
CA ALA A 233 9.96 -18.82 2.38
C ALA A 233 9.21 -19.55 3.49
N ASN A 234 9.07 -18.89 4.62
CA ASN A 234 8.17 -19.31 5.69
C ASN A 234 7.00 -18.32 5.74
N TYR A 235 5.78 -18.84 5.86
CA TYR A 235 4.54 -18.07 5.86
C TYR A 235 3.92 -18.09 7.24
N TYR A 236 3.47 -16.91 7.70
CA TYR A 236 2.78 -16.71 8.96
C TYR A 236 1.49 -15.96 8.72
N GLU A 237 0.38 -16.41 9.31
CA GLU A 237 -0.97 -15.93 8.98
C GLU A 237 -1.69 -15.26 10.15
N TRP A 238 -2.60 -14.36 9.80
CA TRP A 238 -3.60 -13.71 10.66
C TRP A 238 -4.91 -13.61 9.87
N GLY A 239 -5.77 -14.61 9.99
CA GLY A 239 -6.95 -14.71 9.14
C GLY A 239 -6.58 -14.74 7.65
N PRO A 240 -7.07 -13.79 6.83
CA PRO A 240 -6.74 -13.74 5.41
C PRO A 240 -5.39 -13.07 5.10
N HIS A 241 -4.73 -12.48 6.10
CA HIS A 241 -3.48 -11.75 5.95
C HIS A 241 -2.29 -12.61 6.29
N GLN A 242 -1.14 -12.30 5.71
CA GLN A 242 0.05 -13.10 5.96
C GLN A 242 1.34 -12.28 5.90
N ARG A 243 2.38 -12.85 6.50
CA ARG A 243 3.75 -12.36 6.39
C ARG A 243 4.63 -13.46 5.83
N VAL A 244 5.44 -13.11 4.83
CA VAL A 244 6.42 -14.00 4.20
C VAL A 244 7.81 -13.57 4.62
N ILE A 245 8.59 -14.51 5.12
CA ILE A 245 9.97 -14.28 5.57
C ILE A 245 10.88 -15.31 4.93
N SER A 246 11.97 -14.86 4.34
CA SER A 246 13.05 -15.73 3.91
C SER A 246 14.00 -15.99 5.08
N PRO A 247 14.33 -17.25 5.41
CA PRO A 247 15.47 -17.52 6.25
C PRO A 247 16.74 -17.07 5.54
N TYR A 248 17.62 -16.38 6.24
CA TYR A 248 18.88 -15.89 5.68
C TYR A 248 19.74 -17.04 5.16
N ARG A 249 20.33 -16.89 3.97
CA ARG A 249 21.31 -17.86 3.45
C ARG A 249 22.55 -17.99 4.32
N SER A 250 22.98 -16.87 4.87
CA SER A 250 24.09 -16.80 5.82
C SER A 250 23.97 -15.50 6.60
N PRO A 251 23.93 -15.54 7.94
CA PRO A 251 24.01 -14.35 8.78
C PRO A 251 25.26 -13.51 8.49
N GLU A 252 26.35 -14.14 8.06
CA GLU A 252 27.65 -13.52 7.83
C GLU A 252 27.73 -12.72 6.52
N ARG A 253 26.92 -13.04 5.52
CA ARG A 253 26.96 -12.38 4.20
C ARG A 253 26.16 -11.09 4.13
N ASN A 254 25.14 -10.96 4.93
CA ASN A 254 24.31 -9.77 4.93
C ASN A 254 24.97 -8.71 5.79
N GLY A 255 25.35 -7.59 5.21
CA GLY A 255 25.79 -6.41 5.95
C GLY A 255 24.77 -5.93 6.99
N GLN A 256 23.54 -6.46 6.95
CA GLN A 256 22.49 -6.35 7.96
C GLN A 256 22.75 -7.27 9.17
N GLY A 257 23.52 -8.37 9.03
CA GLY A 257 23.88 -9.29 10.11
C GLY A 257 24.91 -8.77 11.08
N LYS A 258 25.71 -7.79 10.71
CA LYS A 258 26.86 -7.33 11.51
C LYS A 258 26.50 -6.68 12.85
N GLY A 259 25.24 -6.38 13.11
CA GLY A 259 24.82 -5.72 14.35
C GLY A 259 24.14 -6.65 15.37
N PHE A 260 23.75 -7.86 14.98
CA PHE A 260 23.00 -8.80 15.84
C PHE A 260 23.49 -10.26 15.75
N ASP A 261 24.55 -10.53 14.98
CA ASP A 261 25.23 -11.82 14.97
C ASP A 261 25.76 -12.13 16.37
N GLY A 262 25.33 -13.25 16.92
CA GLY A 262 25.67 -13.66 18.29
C GLY A 262 24.71 -13.18 19.37
N LEU A 263 23.76 -12.29 19.06
CA LEU A 263 22.72 -11.88 20.00
C LEU A 263 21.62 -12.94 20.13
N ASP A 264 21.01 -12.98 21.31
CA ASP A 264 19.74 -13.71 21.47
C ASP A 264 18.65 -13.01 20.65
N VAL A 265 17.67 -13.79 20.16
CA VAL A 265 16.54 -13.24 19.36
C VAL A 265 15.77 -12.15 20.14
N ASP A 266 15.74 -12.23 21.46
CA ASP A 266 15.09 -11.23 22.32
C ASP A 266 15.77 -9.86 22.27
N GLU A 267 17.05 -9.82 21.88
CA GLU A 267 17.86 -8.60 21.76
C GLU A 267 17.87 -8.03 20.33
N TRP A 268 17.22 -8.72 19.37
CA TRP A 268 17.17 -8.24 17.98
C TRP A 268 16.42 -6.93 17.87
N PRO A 269 16.95 -5.98 17.11
CA PRO A 269 16.28 -4.70 16.88
C PRO A 269 14.95 -4.88 16.12
N MET A 270 14.04 -3.95 16.35
CA MET A 270 12.66 -4.04 15.83
C MET A 270 12.61 -4.06 14.29
N ASP A 271 13.50 -3.34 13.62
CA ASP A 271 13.60 -3.32 12.16
C ASP A 271 13.94 -4.71 11.59
N VAL A 272 14.81 -5.47 12.26
CA VAL A 272 15.13 -6.86 11.91
C VAL A 272 13.93 -7.77 12.16
N LEU A 273 13.27 -7.61 13.31
CA LEU A 273 12.09 -8.39 13.66
C LEU A 273 10.92 -8.12 12.69
N MET A 274 10.84 -6.93 12.12
CA MET A 274 9.78 -6.52 11.17
C MET A 274 10.15 -6.76 9.70
N ALA A 275 11.36 -7.21 9.39
CA ALA A 275 11.79 -7.48 8.00
C ALA A 275 10.91 -8.51 7.30
N GLY A 276 10.87 -8.47 5.97
CA GLY A 276 10.09 -9.38 5.13
C GLY A 276 8.94 -8.69 4.40
N VAL A 277 8.08 -9.50 3.82
CA VAL A 277 6.93 -9.03 3.05
C VAL A 277 5.65 -9.29 3.84
N TRP A 278 4.91 -8.23 4.14
CA TRP A 278 3.64 -8.25 4.83
C TRP A 278 2.53 -8.05 3.82
N THR A 279 1.64 -9.02 3.68
CA THR A 279 0.56 -8.94 2.70
C THR A 279 -0.79 -8.80 3.37
N ILE A 280 -1.57 -7.87 2.86
CA ILE A 280 -2.91 -7.56 3.30
C ILE A 280 -3.87 -7.99 2.20
N PHE A 281 -4.56 -9.11 2.43
CA PHE A 281 -5.54 -9.60 1.48
C PHE A 281 -6.65 -8.56 1.24
N PRO A 282 -7.07 -8.32 -0.01
CA PRO A 282 -6.71 -9.06 -1.22
C PRO A 282 -5.57 -8.41 -2.00
N HIS A 283 -5.11 -7.20 -1.66
CA HIS A 283 -4.48 -6.37 -2.68
C HIS A 283 -3.29 -5.52 -2.20
N VAL A 284 -2.79 -5.69 -0.98
CA VAL A 284 -1.66 -4.88 -0.53
C VAL A 284 -0.49 -5.73 -0.11
N SER A 285 0.71 -5.31 -0.52
CA SER A 285 1.98 -5.81 -0.04
C SER A 285 2.78 -4.67 0.58
N ILE A 286 3.40 -4.93 1.73
CA ILE A 286 4.35 -4.05 2.39
C ILE A 286 5.67 -4.78 2.44
N ALA A 287 6.63 -4.35 1.63
CA ALA A 287 8.00 -4.83 1.67
C ALA A 287 8.85 -3.86 2.50
N SER A 288 9.51 -4.36 3.54
CA SER A 288 10.36 -3.56 4.40
C SER A 288 11.83 -3.64 3.97
N PHE A 289 12.50 -2.48 3.96
CA PHE A 289 13.89 -2.34 3.58
C PHE A 289 14.67 -1.63 4.68
N ASN A 290 15.96 -1.96 4.77
CA ASN A 290 16.92 -1.37 5.70
C ASN A 290 18.11 -0.84 4.90
N GLY A 291 18.00 0.40 4.44
CA GLY A 291 19.07 1.07 3.72
C GLY A 291 19.05 2.57 4.07
N GLY A 292 19.98 3.01 4.91
CA GLY A 292 20.02 4.42 5.33
C GLY A 292 18.91 4.86 6.28
N GLY A 293 18.17 3.93 6.88
CA GLY A 293 17.02 4.11 7.76
C GLY A 293 15.90 3.11 7.44
N ARG A 294 14.90 3.05 8.30
CA ARG A 294 13.72 2.20 8.07
C ARG A 294 12.89 2.78 6.91
N SER A 295 12.62 1.96 5.93
CA SER A 295 11.75 2.30 4.80
C SER A 295 10.87 1.14 4.40
N ILE A 296 9.73 1.43 3.79
CA ILE A 296 8.84 0.42 3.23
C ILE A 296 8.37 0.84 1.83
N LEU A 297 8.13 -0.17 1.01
CA LEU A 297 7.34 -0.04 -0.20
C LEU A 297 5.97 -0.67 0.06
N LEU A 298 4.93 0.16 0.16
CA LEU A 298 3.55 -0.28 0.20
C LEU A 298 3.02 -0.30 -1.23
N SER A 299 2.67 -1.48 -1.71
CA SER A 299 2.14 -1.72 -3.06
C SER A 299 0.66 -2.09 -2.95
N GLN A 300 -0.20 -1.24 -3.50
CA GLN A 300 -1.65 -1.43 -3.55
C GLN A 300 -2.02 -1.89 -4.96
N LEU A 301 -2.34 -3.18 -5.10
CA LEU A 301 -2.62 -3.82 -6.38
C LEU A 301 -4.11 -3.76 -6.67
N MET A 302 -4.49 -3.09 -7.74
CA MET A 302 -5.88 -2.97 -8.18
C MET A 302 -6.09 -3.70 -9.49
N PRO A 303 -7.20 -4.44 -9.65
CA PRO A 303 -7.57 -5.00 -10.95
C PRO A 303 -7.80 -3.88 -11.95
N GLY A 304 -7.44 -4.12 -13.22
CA GLY A 304 -7.73 -3.23 -14.32
C GLY A 304 -9.17 -3.37 -14.83
N GLU A 305 -9.42 -2.88 -16.03
CA GLU A 305 -10.74 -2.99 -16.67
C GLU A 305 -10.99 -4.39 -17.25
N THR A 306 -9.93 -5.15 -17.46
CA THR A 306 -9.97 -6.50 -18.03
C THR A 306 -9.20 -7.49 -17.16
N PRO A 307 -9.43 -8.82 -17.29
CA PRO A 307 -8.70 -9.84 -16.53
C PRO A 307 -7.18 -9.77 -16.73
N GLY A 308 -6.70 -9.30 -17.88
CA GLY A 308 -5.28 -9.26 -18.22
C GLY A 308 -4.51 -8.04 -17.70
N GLU A 309 -5.17 -7.15 -16.95
CA GLU A 309 -4.60 -5.88 -16.53
C GLU A 309 -4.74 -5.65 -15.04
N SER A 310 -3.77 -4.93 -14.49
CA SER A 310 -3.80 -4.41 -13.12
C SER A 310 -3.05 -3.08 -13.03
N TYR A 311 -3.30 -2.37 -11.94
CA TYR A 311 -2.55 -1.18 -11.56
C TYR A 311 -2.01 -1.37 -10.15
N THR A 312 -0.73 -1.10 -9.97
CA THR A 312 -0.12 -1.09 -8.65
C THR A 312 0.24 0.33 -8.28
N ASN A 313 -0.47 0.88 -7.29
CA ASN A 313 -0.10 2.13 -6.66
C ASN A 313 0.96 1.83 -5.60
N GLN A 314 2.15 2.34 -5.80
CA GLN A 314 3.28 2.14 -4.91
C GLN A 314 3.55 3.40 -4.11
N TYR A 315 3.57 3.27 -2.79
CA TYR A 315 3.93 4.32 -1.84
C TYR A 315 5.25 3.95 -1.21
N TYR A 316 6.21 4.82 -1.36
CA TYR A 316 7.48 4.70 -0.67
C TYR A 316 7.45 5.56 0.59
N LEU A 317 7.48 4.90 1.74
CA LEU A 317 7.44 5.56 3.04
C LEU A 317 8.79 5.40 3.74
N MET A 318 9.23 6.48 4.39
CA MET A 318 10.44 6.52 5.21
C MET A 318 10.12 7.02 6.61
N GLU A 319 10.74 6.40 7.62
CA GLU A 319 10.62 6.82 9.01
C GLU A 319 11.20 8.22 9.24
N LYS A 320 12.26 8.55 8.53
CA LYS A 320 12.92 9.85 8.61
C LYS A 320 12.97 10.52 7.24
N VAL A 321 12.80 11.83 7.21
CA VAL A 321 13.05 12.59 5.98
C VAL A 321 14.52 12.40 5.58
N PRO A 322 14.81 11.84 4.41
CA PRO A 322 16.17 11.60 3.99
C PRO A 322 16.89 12.90 3.72
N ASN A 323 18.17 12.99 4.09
CA ASN A 323 19.01 14.06 3.59
C ASN A 323 19.32 13.84 2.09
N LYS A 324 19.89 14.86 1.43
CA LYS A 324 20.17 14.83 -0.02
C LYS A 324 20.95 13.58 -0.46
N LYS A 325 21.99 13.20 0.29
CA LYS A 325 22.82 12.04 -0.03
C LYS A 325 22.01 10.73 0.09
N GLN A 326 21.23 10.57 1.15
CA GLN A 326 20.38 9.40 1.33
C GLN A 326 19.32 9.29 0.23
N ALA A 327 18.74 10.43 -0.19
CA ALA A 327 17.81 10.45 -1.31
C ALA A 327 18.48 10.05 -2.64
N GLU A 328 19.71 10.52 -2.89
CA GLU A 328 20.48 10.17 -4.07
C GLU A 328 20.88 8.67 -4.08
N ASP A 329 21.36 8.16 -2.96
CA ASP A 329 21.75 6.75 -2.81
C ASP A 329 20.52 5.84 -2.98
N TYR A 330 19.39 6.20 -2.38
CA TYR A 330 18.14 5.47 -2.52
C TYR A 330 17.63 5.45 -3.97
N VAL A 331 17.58 6.62 -4.63
CA VAL A 331 17.17 6.71 -6.05
C VAL A 331 18.09 5.85 -6.91
N ARG A 332 19.38 5.83 -6.62
CA ARG A 332 20.35 4.98 -7.35
C ARG A 332 20.07 3.50 -7.14
N GLU A 333 19.84 3.05 -5.92
CA GLU A 333 19.51 1.66 -5.61
C GLU A 333 18.19 1.23 -6.26
N LEU A 334 17.15 2.08 -6.19
CA LEU A 334 15.87 1.82 -6.83
C LEU A 334 16.02 1.69 -8.37
N PHE A 335 16.81 2.56 -9.00
CA PHE A 335 17.06 2.47 -10.44
C PHE A 335 17.88 1.25 -10.83
N LEU A 336 18.84 0.85 -10.02
CA LEU A 336 19.60 -0.37 -10.23
C LEU A 336 18.70 -1.59 -10.12
N ALA A 337 17.81 -1.62 -9.12
CA ALA A 337 16.85 -2.71 -8.94
C ALA A 337 15.83 -2.85 -10.08
N LEU A 338 15.47 -1.75 -10.72
CA LEU A 338 14.47 -1.72 -11.80
C LEU A 338 15.07 -1.81 -13.20
N SER A 339 16.40 -1.83 -13.34
CA SER A 339 17.06 -1.86 -14.65
C SER A 339 17.50 -3.27 -15.01
N GLU A 340 16.97 -3.80 -16.12
CA GLU A 340 17.41 -5.08 -16.71
C GLU A 340 18.88 -5.08 -17.17
N ASP A 341 19.52 -3.91 -17.24
CA ASP A 341 20.87 -3.75 -17.74
C ASP A 341 21.76 -2.94 -16.79
N SER A 342 22.06 -3.54 -15.63
CA SER A 342 22.83 -2.92 -14.55
C SER A 342 24.25 -2.49 -14.96
N ASN A 343 24.88 -3.17 -15.93
CA ASN A 343 26.25 -2.89 -16.35
C ASN A 343 26.39 -1.63 -17.22
N VAL A 344 25.41 -1.32 -18.05
CA VAL A 344 25.39 -0.10 -18.87
C VAL A 344 25.13 1.12 -17.98
N LYS A 345 24.24 0.99 -17.01
CA LYS A 345 23.76 2.12 -16.18
C LYS A 345 24.71 2.48 -15.03
N LYS A 346 25.59 1.58 -14.61
CA LYS A 346 26.68 1.94 -13.65
C LYS A 346 27.61 3.05 -14.13
N LYS A 347 27.66 3.30 -15.43
CA LYS A 347 28.49 4.37 -16.04
C LYS A 347 27.75 5.70 -16.22
N LEU A 348 26.44 5.72 -16.04
CA LEU A 348 25.64 6.93 -16.20
C LEU A 348 25.67 7.79 -14.93
N SER A 349 25.72 9.10 -15.13
CA SER A 349 25.52 10.03 -14.00
C SER A 349 24.07 9.94 -13.49
N LEU A 350 23.84 10.27 -12.23
CA LEU A 350 22.50 10.32 -11.65
C LEU A 350 21.54 11.17 -12.50
N LYS A 351 22.02 12.29 -13.04
CA LYS A 351 21.25 13.16 -13.94
C LYS A 351 20.82 12.45 -15.22
N GLN A 352 21.68 11.61 -15.80
CA GLN A 352 21.37 10.83 -16.99
C GLN A 352 20.37 9.70 -16.68
N LEU A 353 20.57 8.97 -15.56
CA LEU A 353 19.63 7.95 -15.10
C LEU A 353 18.22 8.53 -14.88
N VAL A 354 18.14 9.69 -14.23
CA VAL A 354 16.86 10.37 -13.99
C VAL A 354 16.22 10.81 -15.30
N LEU A 355 16.99 11.29 -16.30
CA LEU A 355 16.46 11.70 -17.61
C LEU A 355 15.95 10.51 -18.43
N GLU A 356 16.63 9.35 -18.38
CA GLU A 356 16.24 8.16 -19.15
C GLU A 356 15.03 7.44 -18.57
N SER A 357 14.79 7.57 -17.27
CA SER A 357 13.68 6.91 -16.57
C SER A 357 12.44 7.79 -16.42
N GLN A 358 12.37 8.92 -17.10
CA GLN A 358 11.23 9.84 -16.98
C GLN A 358 9.93 9.24 -17.53
N THR A 359 9.00 8.93 -16.62
CA THR A 359 7.57 8.92 -16.91
C THR A 359 7.00 10.31 -16.66
N PRO A 360 6.18 10.88 -17.54
CA PRO A 360 5.55 12.19 -17.31
C PRO A 360 4.81 12.21 -15.97
N GLY A 361 5.19 13.12 -15.05
CA GLY A 361 4.59 13.26 -13.72
C GLY A 361 5.12 12.31 -12.62
N GLY A 362 6.13 11.48 -12.91
CA GLY A 362 6.70 10.55 -11.93
C GLY A 362 7.77 11.18 -11.02
N THR A 363 8.25 10.39 -10.07
CA THR A 363 9.28 10.67 -9.04
C THR A 363 10.45 11.46 -9.54
N ASN A 364 10.90 11.16 -10.74
CA ASN A 364 12.06 11.75 -11.35
C ASN A 364 11.88 13.24 -11.63
N ALA A 365 10.64 13.70 -11.86
CA ALA A 365 10.32 15.11 -12.02
C ALA A 365 10.49 15.87 -10.69
N TYR A 366 10.14 15.25 -9.55
CA TYR A 366 10.33 15.82 -8.22
C TYR A 366 11.81 15.88 -7.84
N VAL A 367 12.54 14.77 -7.99
CA VAL A 367 13.99 14.71 -7.71
C VAL A 367 14.75 15.70 -8.59
N LEU A 368 14.43 15.82 -9.89
CA LEU A 368 15.00 16.84 -10.77
C LEU A 368 14.66 18.27 -10.32
N LYS A 369 13.46 18.50 -9.81
CA LYS A 369 13.04 19.82 -9.29
C LYS A 369 13.82 20.18 -8.03
N GLU A 370 14.05 19.23 -7.12
CA GLU A 370 14.83 19.43 -5.91
C GLU A 370 16.35 19.56 -6.20
N LEU A 371 16.89 18.78 -7.14
CA LEU A 371 18.27 18.89 -7.60
C LEU A 371 18.56 20.21 -8.34
N LYS A 372 17.54 20.86 -8.92
CA LYS A 372 17.68 22.19 -9.59
C LYS A 372 17.58 23.37 -8.62
N LYS A 373 17.11 23.16 -7.39
CA LYS A 373 17.01 24.23 -6.37
C LYS A 373 18.35 24.48 -5.64
N ASN A 374 19.35 23.64 -5.86
CA ASN A 374 20.70 23.71 -5.35
C ASN A 374 21.70 23.73 -6.51
#